data_3af86c274ba4ce25235aefd8d99222b1
#
_entry.id   3af86c274ba4ce25235aefd8d99222b1
#
_cell.length_a   1.000
_cell.length_b   1.000
_cell.length_c   1.000
_cell.angle_alpha   90.00
_cell.angle_beta   90.00
_cell.angle_gamma   90.00
#
_symmetry.space_group_name_H-M   'P 1'
#
loop_
_entity.id
_entity.type
_entity.pdbx_description
1 polymer ?
#
loop_
_entity_poly.entity_id
_entity_poly.type
_entity_poly.pdbx_seq_one_letter_code
_entity_poly.pdbx_strand_id
1 'polypeptide(L)'
;MKITKRIAFDAAHRLLGYDGPCARLHGHRYILEVTLEGTRLDELGMLEDFKSVSSKLKEGPFASWDHRTLLSKEDPLVSFVEEAYLMDKNPTAENMLLEFVEKWGYGFNTAFTRLHSVKLFETPDCSAELIL
;
A
#
# COMPACT_ATOMS: atom_id res chain seq x y z
N MET A 1 -0.96 -9.90 20.62
CA MET A 1 0.03 -10.48 19.68
C MET A 1 -0.11 -9.78 18.34
N LYS A 2 0.98 -9.63 17.59
CA LYS A 2 0.97 -9.03 16.26
C LYS A 2 1.61 -9.98 15.26
N ILE A 3 1.09 -9.97 14.04
CA ILE A 3 1.70 -10.64 12.90
C ILE A 3 1.87 -9.64 11.77
N THR A 4 2.93 -9.77 11.00
CA THR A 4 3.23 -8.86 9.89
C THR A 4 3.45 -9.64 8.60
N LYS A 5 2.82 -9.18 7.53
CA LYS A 5 3.03 -9.69 6.16
C LYS A 5 3.55 -8.57 5.28
N ARG A 6 4.56 -8.91 4.45
CA ARG A 6 5.12 -8.02 3.42
C ARG A 6 4.72 -8.49 2.03
N ILE A 7 4.54 -7.52 1.14
CA ILE A 7 4.46 -7.75 -0.29
C ILE A 7 5.29 -6.69 -1.01
N ALA A 8 6.05 -7.09 -2.03
CA ALA A 8 6.79 -6.16 -2.88
C ALA A 8 6.06 -5.97 -4.20
N PHE A 9 6.09 -4.75 -4.73
CA PHE A 9 5.54 -4.41 -6.04
C PHE A 9 6.38 -3.30 -6.68
N ASP A 10 6.33 -3.23 -8.00
CA ASP A 10 7.04 -2.21 -8.78
C ASP A 10 6.03 -1.22 -9.35
N ALA A 11 6.23 0.06 -9.11
CA ALA A 11 5.34 1.09 -9.60
C ALA A 11 6.12 2.36 -9.96
N ALA A 12 5.62 3.07 -10.96
CA ALA A 12 6.10 4.41 -11.30
C ALA A 12 5.19 5.47 -10.68
N HIS A 13 5.74 6.63 -10.41
CA HIS A 13 5.00 7.80 -9.95
C HIS A 13 5.73 9.10 -10.26
N ARG A 14 5.06 10.21 -10.08
CA ARG A 14 5.65 11.54 -9.92
C ARG A 14 4.82 12.40 -9.00
N LEU A 15 5.45 13.46 -8.48
CA LEU A 15 4.80 14.42 -7.59
C LEU A 15 4.52 15.71 -8.35
N LEU A 16 3.25 15.97 -8.66
CA LEU A 16 2.81 17.19 -9.34
C LEU A 16 3.05 18.42 -8.44
N GLY A 17 3.70 19.44 -8.98
CA GLY A 17 3.98 20.68 -8.25
C GLY A 17 5.18 20.63 -7.30
N TYR A 18 5.90 19.51 -7.24
CA TYR A 18 7.11 19.38 -6.44
C TYR A 18 8.32 20.01 -7.16
N ASP A 19 9.16 20.72 -6.42
CA ASP A 19 10.42 21.29 -6.93
C ASP A 19 11.59 20.35 -6.58
N GLY A 20 11.93 19.48 -7.51
CA GLY A 20 13.01 18.50 -7.34
C GLY A 20 12.87 17.28 -8.24
N PRO A 21 13.78 16.29 -8.10
CA PRO A 21 13.81 15.10 -8.96
C PRO A 21 12.51 14.30 -8.98
N CYS A 22 11.77 14.27 -7.86
CA CYS A 22 10.52 13.53 -7.74
C CYS A 22 9.37 14.12 -8.55
N ALA A 23 9.52 15.33 -9.11
CA ALA A 23 8.59 15.89 -10.10
C ALA A 23 8.69 15.17 -11.46
N ARG A 24 9.77 14.41 -11.68
CA ARG A 24 9.95 13.60 -12.88
C ARG A 24 9.34 12.23 -12.70
N LEU A 25 8.83 11.66 -13.78
CA LEU A 25 8.36 10.28 -13.75
C LEU A 25 9.53 9.33 -13.47
N HIS A 26 9.39 8.54 -12.42
CA HIS A 26 10.37 7.55 -12.00
C HIS A 26 9.65 6.42 -11.27
N GLY A 27 10.37 5.36 -10.91
CA GLY A 27 9.78 4.21 -10.26
C GLY A 27 10.60 3.68 -9.11
N HIS A 28 9.92 2.90 -8.26
CA HIS A 28 10.51 2.22 -7.12
C HIS A 28 10.02 0.78 -7.04
N ARG A 29 10.83 -0.04 -6.39
CA ARG A 29 10.36 -1.30 -5.84
C ARG A 29 9.87 -1.06 -4.42
N TYR A 30 8.57 -0.89 -4.31
CA TYR A 30 7.91 -0.69 -3.02
C TYR A 30 7.81 -1.97 -2.22
N ILE A 31 7.86 -1.85 -0.89
CA ILE A 31 7.51 -2.93 0.03
C ILE A 31 6.39 -2.42 0.94
N LEU A 32 5.24 -3.07 0.85
CA LEU A 32 4.11 -2.80 1.73
C LEU A 32 4.10 -3.84 2.86
N GLU A 33 4.13 -3.37 4.09
CA GLU A 33 3.93 -4.18 5.30
C GLU A 33 2.54 -3.93 5.87
N VAL A 34 1.86 -5.01 6.21
CA VAL A 34 0.59 -4.96 6.94
C VAL A 34 0.77 -5.71 8.25
N THR A 35 0.49 -5.06 9.37
CA THR A 35 0.52 -5.64 10.71
C THR A 35 -0.89 -5.77 11.25
N LEU A 36 -1.26 -6.98 11.60
CA LEU A 36 -2.52 -7.31 12.27
C LEU A 36 -2.25 -7.58 13.74
N GLU A 37 -3.18 -7.21 14.60
CA GLU A 37 -3.12 -7.52 16.02
C GLU A 37 -4.37 -8.23 16.52
N GLY A 38 -4.22 -9.01 17.57
CA GLY A 38 -5.31 -9.69 18.26
C GLY A 38 -4.82 -10.41 19.51
N THR A 39 -5.78 -10.89 20.29
CA THR A 39 -5.52 -11.54 21.58
C THR A 39 -5.89 -13.02 21.61
N ARG A 40 -6.63 -13.50 20.60
CA ARG A 40 -7.12 -14.87 20.50
C ARG A 40 -6.50 -15.56 19.31
N LEU A 41 -6.16 -16.81 19.49
CA LEU A 41 -5.71 -17.69 18.41
C LEU A 41 -6.84 -18.66 18.05
N ASP A 42 -6.83 -19.14 16.82
CA ASP A 42 -7.71 -20.20 16.37
C ASP A 42 -7.30 -21.58 16.93
N GLU A 43 -8.03 -22.62 16.55
CA GLU A 43 -7.78 -24.00 17.00
C GLU A 43 -6.41 -24.56 16.54
N LEU A 44 -5.81 -23.97 15.51
CA LEU A 44 -4.48 -24.33 15.01
C LEU A 44 -3.36 -23.48 15.64
N GLY A 45 -3.71 -22.55 16.52
CA GLY A 45 -2.76 -21.65 17.16
C GLY A 45 -2.35 -20.45 16.29
N MET A 46 -3.16 -20.07 15.31
CA MET A 46 -2.91 -18.93 14.42
C MET A 46 -3.75 -17.74 14.82
N LEU A 47 -3.15 -16.54 14.76
CA LEU A 47 -3.89 -15.29 14.85
C LEU A 47 -4.68 -15.02 13.55
N GLU A 48 -4.03 -15.25 12.43
CA GLU A 48 -4.58 -15.24 11.07
C GLU A 48 -3.64 -16.04 10.16
N ASP A 49 -4.17 -16.71 9.15
CA ASP A 49 -3.34 -17.41 8.16
C ASP A 49 -2.63 -16.40 7.24
N PHE A 50 -1.31 -16.48 7.15
CA PHE A 50 -0.51 -15.65 6.26
C PHE A 50 -0.90 -15.79 4.78
N LYS A 51 -1.48 -16.91 4.35
CA LYS A 51 -2.02 -17.06 3.00
C LYS A 51 -3.26 -16.20 2.80
N SER A 52 -4.15 -16.15 3.79
CA SER A 52 -5.32 -15.28 3.78
C SER A 52 -4.91 -13.81 3.67
N VAL A 53 -3.97 -13.37 4.50
CA VAL A 53 -3.41 -12.00 4.45
C VAL A 53 -2.77 -11.73 3.09
N SER A 54 -2.03 -12.68 2.56
CA SER A 54 -1.36 -12.57 1.25
C SER A 54 -2.37 -12.43 0.10
N SER A 55 -3.47 -13.19 0.12
CA SER A 55 -4.53 -13.10 -0.90
C SER A 55 -5.18 -11.72 -0.89
N LYS A 56 -5.54 -11.21 0.30
CA LYS A 56 -6.10 -9.86 0.44
C LYS A 56 -5.16 -8.77 -0.11
N LEU A 57 -3.86 -8.88 0.16
CA LEU A 57 -2.86 -7.95 -0.38
C LEU A 57 -2.76 -8.05 -1.91
N LYS A 58 -2.78 -9.26 -2.46
CA LYS A 58 -2.68 -9.49 -3.91
C LYS A 58 -3.92 -9.03 -4.67
N GLU A 59 -5.10 -9.29 -4.15
CA GLU A 59 -6.37 -8.93 -4.78
C GLU A 59 -6.69 -7.44 -4.66
N GLY A 60 -6.17 -6.76 -3.64
CA GLY A 60 -6.36 -5.33 -3.39
C GLY A 60 -5.22 -4.47 -3.93
N PRO A 61 -4.31 -4.03 -3.04
CA PRO A 61 -3.30 -3.03 -3.42
C PRO A 61 -2.34 -3.52 -4.50
N PHE A 62 -1.89 -4.79 -4.45
CA PHE A 62 -0.98 -5.31 -5.47
C PHE A 62 -1.62 -5.28 -6.87
N ALA A 63 -2.84 -5.79 -7.02
CA ALA A 63 -3.54 -5.77 -8.30
C ALA A 63 -3.77 -4.35 -8.84
N SER A 64 -3.86 -3.37 -7.93
CA SER A 64 -4.11 -1.97 -8.29
C SER A 64 -2.84 -1.19 -8.61
N TRP A 65 -1.73 -1.49 -7.95
CA TRP A 65 -0.51 -0.68 -8.00
C TRP A 65 0.65 -1.33 -8.75
N ASP A 66 0.75 -2.67 -8.73
CA ASP A 66 1.88 -3.36 -9.35
C ASP A 66 1.91 -3.16 -10.86
N HIS A 67 3.08 -2.79 -11.38
CA HIS A 67 3.30 -2.46 -12.80
C HIS A 67 2.39 -1.33 -13.34
N ARG A 68 1.98 -0.42 -12.44
CA ARG A 68 1.18 0.77 -12.82
C ARG A 68 1.99 2.04 -12.64
N THR A 69 1.54 3.08 -13.33
CA THR A 69 1.96 4.45 -13.05
C THR A 69 0.91 5.11 -12.18
N LEU A 70 1.30 5.50 -10.96
CA LEU A 70 0.43 6.19 -10.01
C LEU A 70 0.55 7.69 -10.23
N LEU A 71 -0.57 8.36 -10.47
CA LEU A 71 -0.62 9.79 -10.71
C LEU A 71 -1.77 10.43 -9.92
N SER A 72 -1.56 11.69 -9.52
CA SER A 72 -2.70 12.52 -9.15
C SER A 72 -3.66 12.63 -10.34
N LYS A 73 -4.97 12.54 -10.11
CA LYS A 73 -5.98 12.72 -11.17
C LYS A 73 -5.90 14.07 -11.88
N GLU A 74 -5.26 15.07 -11.25
CA GLU A 74 -5.05 16.41 -11.81
C GLU A 74 -3.76 16.52 -12.63
N ASP A 75 -2.95 15.45 -12.66
CA ASP A 75 -1.68 15.46 -13.38
C ASP A 75 -1.91 15.44 -14.89
N PRO A 76 -1.35 16.39 -15.66
CA PRO A 76 -1.45 16.40 -17.12
C PRO A 76 -0.94 15.12 -17.80
N LEU A 77 -0.02 14.39 -17.17
CA LEU A 77 0.48 13.10 -17.70
C LEU A 77 -0.60 12.02 -17.80
N VAL A 78 -1.71 12.15 -17.10
CA VAL A 78 -2.84 11.21 -17.19
C VAL A 78 -3.29 10.97 -18.63
N SER A 79 -3.23 12.00 -19.49
CA SER A 79 -3.60 11.90 -20.91
C SER A 79 -2.57 11.14 -21.78
N PHE A 80 -1.38 10.88 -21.27
CA PHE A 80 -0.27 10.28 -22.00
C PHE A 80 0.17 8.91 -21.49
N VAL A 81 -0.36 8.49 -20.36
CA VAL A 81 -0.01 7.22 -19.70
C VAL A 81 -1.19 6.25 -19.78
N GLU A 82 -0.98 5.12 -20.45
CA GLU A 82 -1.99 4.07 -20.49
C GLU A 82 -2.18 3.43 -19.09
N GLU A 83 -3.44 3.18 -18.76
CA GLU A 83 -3.84 2.46 -17.52
C GLU A 83 -3.21 3.03 -16.24
N ALA A 84 -3.01 4.35 -16.15
CA ALA A 84 -2.55 4.97 -14.94
C ALA A 84 -3.51 4.69 -13.78
N TYR A 85 -2.96 4.43 -12.60
CA TYR A 85 -3.74 4.40 -11.38
C TYR A 85 -3.89 5.82 -10.85
N LEU A 86 -5.13 6.31 -10.76
CA LEU A 86 -5.41 7.70 -10.41
C LEU A 86 -5.74 7.83 -8.93
N MET A 87 -5.03 8.71 -8.26
CA MET A 87 -5.24 9.09 -6.87
C MET A 87 -5.81 10.50 -6.77
N ASP A 88 -6.55 10.79 -5.73
CA ASP A 88 -7.08 12.14 -5.47
C ASP A 88 -5.97 13.15 -5.16
N LYS A 89 -4.84 12.67 -4.65
CA LYS A 89 -3.66 13.46 -4.28
C LYS A 89 -2.41 12.89 -4.95
N ASN A 90 -1.29 13.59 -4.82
CA ASN A 90 0.00 13.05 -5.24
C ASN A 90 0.29 11.69 -4.62
N PRO A 91 0.81 10.73 -5.39
CA PRO A 91 1.13 9.38 -4.92
C PRO A 91 2.42 9.35 -4.10
N THR A 92 2.43 10.07 -2.98
CA THR A 92 3.46 9.96 -1.96
C THR A 92 3.22 8.68 -1.13
N ALA A 93 4.25 8.18 -0.46
CA ALA A 93 4.09 7.01 0.40
C ALA A 93 2.99 7.21 1.46
N GLU A 94 2.88 8.42 2.01
CA GLU A 94 1.85 8.79 2.98
C GLU A 94 0.44 8.72 2.40
N ASN A 95 0.23 9.31 1.23
CA ASN A 95 -1.09 9.30 0.57
C ASN A 95 -1.47 7.89 0.10
N MET A 96 -0.50 7.08 -0.33
CA MET A 96 -0.73 5.68 -0.67
C MET A 96 -1.18 4.88 0.58
N LEU A 97 -0.59 5.13 1.75
CA LEU A 97 -1.02 4.48 2.99
C LEU A 97 -2.43 4.90 3.42
N LEU A 98 -2.76 6.18 3.31
CA LEU A 98 -4.12 6.67 3.59
C LEU A 98 -5.14 6.01 2.67
N GLU A 99 -4.85 5.94 1.39
CA GLU A 99 -5.71 5.28 0.41
C GLU A 99 -5.80 3.77 0.65
N PHE A 100 -4.70 3.12 1.05
CA PHE A 100 -4.72 1.71 1.44
C PHE A 100 -5.74 1.46 2.55
N VAL A 101 -5.68 2.24 3.62
CA VAL A 101 -6.59 2.08 4.76
C VAL A 101 -8.04 2.33 4.35
N GLU A 102 -8.30 3.38 3.56
CA GLU A 102 -9.63 3.71 3.09
C GLU A 102 -10.23 2.61 2.21
N LYS A 103 -9.48 2.09 1.25
CA LYS A 103 -10.00 1.13 0.26
C LYS A 103 -9.99 -0.31 0.73
N TRP A 104 -8.96 -0.72 1.46
CA TRP A 104 -8.73 -2.14 1.77
C TRP A 104 -8.58 -2.44 3.25
N GLY A 105 -8.31 -1.43 4.09
CA GLY A 105 -7.99 -1.62 5.50
C GLY A 105 -9.05 -2.41 6.27
N TYR A 106 -10.32 -2.13 6.02
CA TYR A 106 -11.43 -2.84 6.68
C TYR A 106 -11.44 -4.35 6.38
N GLY A 107 -11.02 -4.76 5.19
CA GLY A 107 -10.97 -6.17 4.78
C GLY A 107 -9.99 -7.03 5.59
N PHE A 108 -9.09 -6.40 6.35
CA PHE A 108 -8.13 -7.10 7.22
C PHE A 108 -8.68 -7.36 8.63
N ASN A 109 -9.84 -6.81 8.97
CA ASN A 109 -10.48 -7.04 10.25
C ASN A 109 -11.28 -8.35 10.21
N THR A 110 -11.11 -9.18 11.25
CA THR A 110 -11.85 -10.43 11.46
C THR A 110 -12.42 -10.49 12.88
N ALA A 111 -13.02 -11.62 13.24
CA ALA A 111 -13.46 -11.84 14.62
C ALA A 111 -12.30 -11.88 15.63
N PHE A 112 -11.06 -12.14 15.16
CA PHE A 112 -9.88 -12.33 16.03
C PHE A 112 -8.81 -11.26 15.82
N THR A 113 -8.83 -10.58 14.66
CA THR A 113 -7.79 -9.63 14.28
C THR A 113 -8.34 -8.30 13.88
N ARG A 114 -7.53 -7.26 14.05
CA ARG A 114 -7.72 -5.94 13.44
C ARG A 114 -6.44 -5.45 12.80
N LEU A 115 -6.58 -4.61 11.81
CA LEU A 115 -5.46 -3.90 11.23
C LEU A 115 -4.86 -2.98 12.29
N HIS A 116 -3.57 -3.17 12.59
CA HIS A 116 -2.85 -2.39 13.58
C HIS A 116 -2.03 -1.27 12.95
N SER A 117 -1.26 -1.61 11.91
CA SER A 117 -0.47 -0.63 11.17
C SER A 117 -0.22 -1.07 9.74
N VAL A 118 0.06 -0.08 8.90
CA VAL A 118 0.54 -0.27 7.54
C VAL A 118 1.80 0.58 7.35
N LYS A 119 2.80 0.02 6.66
CA LYS A 119 4.06 0.69 6.39
C LYS A 119 4.43 0.49 4.93
N LEU A 120 4.83 1.55 4.27
CA LEU A 120 5.27 1.53 2.88
C LEU A 120 6.71 2.02 2.77
N PHE A 121 7.58 1.14 2.33
CA PHE A 121 8.95 1.50 1.94
C PHE A 121 8.95 1.90 0.47
N GLU A 122 9.34 3.10 0.19
CA GLU A 122 9.60 3.60 -1.17
C GLU A 122 11.00 3.18 -1.63
N THR A 123 11.96 3.26 -0.70
CA THR A 123 13.32 2.76 -0.87
C THR A 123 13.71 1.97 0.40
N PRO A 124 14.85 1.25 0.41
CA PRO A 124 15.32 0.60 1.65
C PRO A 124 15.46 1.54 2.85
N ASP A 125 15.72 2.84 2.59
CA ASP A 125 16.03 3.83 3.61
C ASP A 125 14.89 4.80 3.90
N CYS A 126 13.83 4.81 3.06
CA CYS A 126 12.73 5.77 3.18
C CYS A 126 11.40 5.04 3.28
N SER A 127 10.65 5.30 4.32
CA SER A 127 9.33 4.70 4.52
C SER A 127 8.39 5.65 5.25
N ALA A 128 7.10 5.47 5.02
CA ALA A 128 6.02 6.02 5.84
C ALA A 128 5.34 4.90 6.62
N GLU A 129 4.78 5.19 7.79
CA GLU A 129 4.00 4.25 8.59
C GLU A 129 2.76 4.94 9.15
N LEU A 130 1.64 4.26 9.07
CA LEU A 130 0.38 4.68 9.66
C LEU A 130 -0.06 3.63 10.69
N ILE A 131 -0.15 4.06 11.95
CA ILE A 131 -0.64 3.26 13.07
C ILE A 131 -2.11 3.60 13.30
N LEU A 132 -2.96 2.57 13.47
CA LEU A 132 -4.41 2.70 13.55
C LEU A 132 -4.94 2.43 14.95
#